data_8e80b3661a723d9e6bfa06697c62f061
#
_entry.id   8e80b3661a723d9e6bfa06697c62f061
#
_cell.length_a   1.000
_cell.length_b   1.000
_cell.length_c   1.000
_cell.angle_alpha   90.00
_cell.angle_beta   90.00
_cell.angle_gamma   90.00
#
_symmetry.space_group_name_H-M   'P 1'
#
loop_
_entity.id
_entity.type
_entity.pdbx_description
1 polymer ?
#
loop_
_entity_poly.entity_id
_entity_poly.type
_entity_poly.pdbx_seq_one_letter_code
_entity_poly.pdbx_strand_id
1 'polypeptide(L)'
;LRLSRGLGDVYKRQHERADWAADLGVKIGEPAEYIYFVGCAASFDERNQKVARSTISLLKEAGLDVGILGMQEGCSGDPARRAGNEYLFQMLAETNMSTFQELGVKRIVASCPHCFHTLGKEYGDFGGEDLEVFHHSEIIAKLQQEGKLPEAEKNGRSITFHDPCYLGRIGDIVDAPRSVIGGVDAEPERHGKDSFCCGAGGAQMWMEEDADKRVNEIRAAELAETGCDTVAVGCPFCSVMVKDGLDVVGSDMEVLDVAELLWEQIVARDLEIHDRSKNRTGKARIWDSSISDLI
;
A
#
# COMPACT_ATOMS: atom_id res chain seq x y z
N LEU A 1 -16.93 1.40 21.36
CA LEU A 1 -17.38 2.65 20.73
C LEU A 1 -16.56 3.04 19.50
N ARG A 2 -15.22 2.84 19.48
CA ARG A 2 -14.37 3.05 18.30
C ARG A 2 -14.61 2.02 17.20
N LEU A 3 -14.84 0.76 17.54
CA LEU A 3 -15.20 -0.33 16.59
C LEU A 3 -16.47 -0.02 15.80
N SER A 4 -17.51 0.52 16.48
CA SER A 4 -18.77 0.85 15.82
C SER A 4 -18.67 2.09 14.90
N ARG A 5 -17.73 2.99 15.16
CA ARG A 5 -17.47 4.13 14.28
C ARG A 5 -16.69 3.73 13.02
N GLY A 6 -15.64 2.90 13.16
CA GLY A 6 -14.82 2.48 12.01
C GLY A 6 -15.62 1.68 10.96
N LEU A 7 -16.26 0.58 11.35
CA LEU A 7 -17.03 -0.26 10.42
C LEU A 7 -18.30 0.42 9.90
N GLY A 8 -19.02 1.15 10.77
CA GLY A 8 -20.25 1.87 10.37
C GLY A 8 -19.96 3.02 9.40
N ASP A 9 -18.84 3.70 9.53
CA ASP A 9 -18.46 4.81 8.65
C ASP A 9 -17.98 4.32 7.29
N VAL A 10 -17.29 3.19 7.22
CA VAL A 10 -16.88 2.56 5.94
C VAL A 10 -18.11 2.26 5.07
N TYR A 11 -19.16 1.66 5.63
CA TYR A 11 -20.38 1.39 4.88
C TYR A 11 -21.17 2.66 4.50
N LYS A 12 -21.21 3.65 5.38
CA LYS A 12 -21.89 4.93 5.10
C LYS A 12 -21.19 5.73 4.00
N ARG A 13 -19.88 5.61 3.88
CA ARG A 13 -19.05 6.34 2.91
C ARG A 13 -18.72 5.50 1.68
N GLN A 14 -19.39 4.37 1.46
CA GLN A 14 -19.12 3.49 0.30
C GLN A 14 -19.18 4.24 -1.05
N HIS A 15 -20.06 5.25 -1.17
CA HIS A 15 -20.19 6.07 -2.37
C HIS A 15 -18.98 7.00 -2.63
N GLU A 16 -18.19 7.32 -1.59
CA GLU A 16 -16.99 8.16 -1.68
C GLU A 16 -15.72 7.33 -1.95
N ARG A 17 -15.83 5.99 -2.01
CA ARG A 17 -14.70 5.06 -1.99
C ARG A 17 -13.68 5.29 -3.11
N ALA A 18 -14.08 5.87 -4.22
CA ALA A 18 -13.23 6.13 -5.38
C ALA A 18 -13.01 7.62 -5.67
N ASP A 19 -13.52 8.55 -4.85
CA ASP A 19 -13.44 9.99 -5.13
C ASP A 19 -12.00 10.48 -5.25
N TRP A 20 -11.10 9.90 -4.47
CA TRP A 20 -9.67 10.20 -4.48
C TRP A 20 -8.96 9.85 -5.81
N ALA A 21 -9.57 9.01 -6.64
CA ALA A 21 -8.99 8.53 -7.90
C ALA A 21 -9.56 9.23 -9.15
N ALA A 22 -10.47 10.19 -8.99
CA ALA A 22 -11.23 10.80 -10.08
C ALA A 22 -10.35 11.46 -11.17
N ASP A 23 -9.19 12.00 -10.78
CA ASP A 23 -8.23 12.68 -11.66
C ASP A 23 -7.15 11.76 -12.24
N LEU A 24 -7.04 10.51 -11.78
CA LEU A 24 -6.01 9.56 -12.22
C LEU A 24 -6.28 8.93 -13.60
N GLY A 25 -7.48 9.11 -14.16
CA GLY A 25 -7.87 8.47 -15.42
C GLY A 25 -7.76 6.94 -15.36
N VAL A 26 -8.08 6.36 -14.19
CA VAL A 26 -8.15 4.91 -13.96
C VAL A 26 -9.59 4.42 -14.22
N LYS A 27 -9.75 3.20 -14.71
CA LYS A 27 -11.06 2.56 -14.86
C LYS A 27 -11.68 2.31 -13.48
N ILE A 28 -12.95 2.66 -13.28
CA ILE A 28 -13.67 2.50 -12.01
C ILE A 28 -14.89 1.62 -12.22
N GLY A 29 -14.90 0.42 -11.62
CA GLY A 29 -15.99 -0.54 -11.77
C GLY A 29 -16.11 -1.12 -13.18
N GLU A 30 -15.06 -1.10 -13.96
CA GLU A 30 -14.99 -1.57 -15.34
C GLU A 30 -13.92 -2.67 -15.49
N PRO A 31 -14.04 -3.57 -16.48
CA PRO A 31 -13.02 -4.57 -16.78
C PRO A 31 -11.64 -3.94 -17.07
N ALA A 32 -10.59 -4.49 -16.45
CA ALA A 32 -9.21 -4.13 -16.70
C ALA A 32 -8.33 -5.37 -16.61
N GLU A 33 -7.12 -5.31 -17.18
CA GLU A 33 -6.16 -6.43 -17.08
C GLU A 33 -5.71 -6.68 -15.64
N TYR A 34 -5.47 -5.60 -14.90
CA TYR A 34 -5.15 -5.63 -13.48
C TYR A 34 -6.18 -4.83 -12.69
N ILE A 35 -6.68 -5.40 -11.62
CA ILE A 35 -7.49 -4.67 -10.65
C ILE A 35 -6.60 -4.33 -9.45
N TYR A 36 -6.45 -3.05 -9.17
CA TYR A 36 -5.89 -2.60 -7.90
C TYR A 36 -6.97 -2.64 -6.83
N PHE A 37 -6.86 -3.63 -5.92
CA PHE A 37 -7.70 -3.75 -4.74
C PHE A 37 -7.25 -2.74 -3.69
N VAL A 38 -7.97 -1.63 -3.60
CA VAL A 38 -7.60 -0.46 -2.80
C VAL A 38 -7.59 -0.77 -1.31
N GLY A 39 -8.55 -1.55 -0.85
CA GLY A 39 -8.75 -1.85 0.56
C GLY A 39 -9.38 -0.67 1.32
N CYS A 40 -9.81 -0.93 2.56
CA CYS A 40 -10.53 0.07 3.36
C CYS A 40 -9.64 1.23 3.82
N ALA A 41 -8.37 0.99 4.13
CA ALA A 41 -7.47 2.04 4.60
C ALA A 41 -7.24 3.08 3.50
N ALA A 42 -6.77 2.67 2.32
CA ALA A 42 -6.47 3.59 1.24
C ALA A 42 -7.72 4.21 0.58
N SER A 43 -8.91 3.66 0.81
CA SER A 43 -10.16 4.28 0.33
C SER A 43 -10.56 5.52 1.11
N PHE A 44 -10.26 5.61 2.42
CA PHE A 44 -10.84 6.62 3.32
C PHE A 44 -9.83 7.41 4.16
N ASP A 45 -8.58 6.98 4.20
CA ASP A 45 -7.49 7.66 4.89
C ASP A 45 -6.64 8.44 3.90
N GLU A 46 -6.57 9.77 4.06
CA GLU A 46 -5.90 10.68 3.13
C GLU A 46 -4.39 10.35 2.96
N ARG A 47 -3.75 9.87 4.03
CA ARG A 47 -2.34 9.48 3.96
C ARG A 47 -2.16 8.23 3.08
N ASN A 48 -3.03 7.24 3.26
CA ASN A 48 -2.99 6.00 2.49
C ASN A 48 -3.52 6.17 1.05
N GLN A 49 -4.35 7.19 0.79
CA GLN A 49 -4.74 7.56 -0.58
C GLN A 49 -3.53 7.98 -1.41
N LYS A 50 -2.52 8.65 -0.83
CA LYS A 50 -1.26 8.96 -1.52
C LYS A 50 -0.53 7.70 -1.97
N VAL A 51 -0.46 6.68 -1.12
CA VAL A 51 0.12 5.37 -1.48
C VAL A 51 -0.62 4.73 -2.66
N ALA A 52 -1.96 4.74 -2.62
CA ALA A 52 -2.78 4.20 -3.70
C ALA A 52 -2.57 4.96 -5.02
N ARG A 53 -2.50 6.29 -4.97
CA ARG A 53 -2.21 7.14 -6.13
C ARG A 53 -0.83 6.82 -6.71
N SER A 54 0.21 6.76 -5.90
CA SER A 54 1.56 6.41 -6.32
C SER A 54 1.62 5.01 -6.95
N THR A 55 0.96 4.02 -6.33
CA THR A 55 0.88 2.66 -6.87
C THR A 55 0.22 2.64 -8.24
N ILE A 56 -0.96 3.25 -8.41
CA ILE A 56 -1.65 3.33 -9.70
C ILE A 56 -0.78 4.06 -10.74
N SER A 57 -0.16 5.16 -10.36
CA SER A 57 0.71 5.93 -11.25
C SER A 57 1.88 5.10 -11.76
N LEU A 58 2.54 4.34 -10.88
CA LEU A 58 3.62 3.43 -11.26
C LEU A 58 3.15 2.32 -12.22
N LEU A 59 2.01 1.70 -11.94
CA LEU A 59 1.47 0.65 -12.82
C LEU A 59 1.10 1.20 -14.20
N LYS A 60 0.53 2.41 -14.26
CA LYS A 60 0.22 3.09 -15.53
C LYS A 60 1.48 3.53 -16.27
N GLU A 61 2.48 4.06 -15.57
CA GLU A 61 3.79 4.42 -16.14
C GLU A 61 4.46 3.21 -16.80
N ALA A 62 4.34 2.03 -16.19
CA ALA A 62 4.78 0.76 -16.75
C ALA A 62 3.94 0.26 -17.93
N GLY A 63 2.88 0.97 -18.32
CA GLY A 63 2.01 0.64 -19.46
C GLY A 63 0.96 -0.43 -19.16
N LEU A 64 0.64 -0.71 -17.90
CA LEU A 64 -0.40 -1.67 -17.54
C LEU A 64 -1.80 -1.06 -17.65
N ASP A 65 -2.77 -1.88 -18.08
CA ASP A 65 -4.19 -1.56 -18.04
C ASP A 65 -4.73 -1.85 -16.62
N VAL A 66 -4.91 -0.79 -15.83
CA VAL A 66 -5.28 -0.85 -14.40
C VAL A 66 -6.66 -0.27 -14.17
N GLY A 67 -7.46 -0.98 -13.38
CA GLY A 67 -8.75 -0.53 -12.87
C GLY A 67 -8.86 -0.66 -11.36
N ILE A 68 -9.87 -0.01 -10.78
CA ILE A 68 -10.30 -0.16 -9.39
C ILE A 68 -11.78 -0.52 -9.36
N LEU A 69 -12.22 -1.18 -8.30
CA LEU A 69 -13.62 -1.61 -8.20
C LEU A 69 -14.57 -0.47 -7.77
N GLY A 70 -14.05 0.59 -7.17
CA GLY A 70 -14.86 1.70 -6.69
C GLY A 70 -15.89 1.25 -5.65
N MET A 71 -17.15 1.65 -5.83
CA MET A 71 -18.24 1.28 -4.93
C MET A 71 -18.53 -0.24 -4.85
N GLN A 72 -18.06 -1.02 -5.83
CA GLN A 72 -18.25 -2.47 -5.85
C GLN A 72 -17.23 -3.20 -4.96
N GLU A 73 -16.18 -2.52 -4.49
CA GLU A 73 -15.17 -3.11 -3.62
C GLU A 73 -15.67 -3.22 -2.19
N GLY A 74 -15.72 -4.44 -1.65
CA GLY A 74 -15.93 -4.71 -0.23
C GLY A 74 -14.60 -4.82 0.54
N CYS A 75 -14.69 -5.01 1.87
CA CYS A 75 -13.55 -5.46 2.65
C CYS A 75 -13.14 -6.87 2.22
N SER A 76 -11.83 -7.20 2.24
CA SER A 76 -11.36 -8.56 1.98
C SER A 76 -11.85 -9.58 3.03
N GLY A 77 -12.31 -9.11 4.19
CA GLY A 77 -12.79 -9.96 5.27
C GLY A 77 -11.71 -10.40 6.27
N ASP A 78 -10.42 -10.09 6.02
CA ASP A 78 -9.32 -10.46 6.92
C ASP A 78 -9.60 -10.10 8.39
N PRO A 79 -9.95 -8.84 8.74
CA PRO A 79 -10.20 -8.49 10.14
C PRO A 79 -11.34 -9.30 10.79
N ALA A 80 -12.38 -9.59 10.02
CA ALA A 80 -13.52 -10.39 10.50
C ALA A 80 -13.07 -11.82 10.82
N ARG A 81 -12.34 -12.45 9.91
CA ARG A 81 -11.83 -13.82 10.07
C ARG A 81 -10.86 -13.90 11.24
N ARG A 82 -9.90 -12.97 11.35
CA ARG A 82 -8.92 -12.94 12.46
C ARG A 82 -9.59 -12.69 13.82
N ALA A 83 -10.71 -11.95 13.84
CA ALA A 83 -11.52 -11.75 15.06
C ALA A 83 -12.48 -12.91 15.35
N GLY A 84 -12.46 -14.00 14.56
CA GLY A 84 -13.30 -15.19 14.76
C GLY A 84 -14.71 -15.08 14.17
N ASN A 85 -15.01 -14.04 13.38
CA ASN A 85 -16.31 -13.90 12.72
C ASN A 85 -16.27 -14.50 11.31
N GLU A 86 -16.26 -15.83 11.24
CA GLU A 86 -16.18 -16.57 9.99
C GLU A 86 -17.39 -16.32 9.08
N TYR A 87 -18.59 -16.16 9.65
CA TYR A 87 -19.79 -15.87 8.87
C TYR A 87 -19.67 -14.55 8.08
N LEU A 88 -19.20 -13.49 8.74
CA LEU A 88 -18.98 -12.21 8.08
C LEU A 88 -17.89 -12.31 7.03
N PHE A 89 -16.81 -13.05 7.30
CA PHE A 89 -15.75 -13.29 6.33
C PHE A 89 -16.30 -13.94 5.06
N GLN A 90 -17.07 -15.03 5.19
CA GLN A 90 -17.64 -15.75 4.05
C GLN A 90 -18.56 -14.85 3.22
N MET A 91 -19.45 -14.08 3.85
CA MET A 91 -20.30 -13.12 3.14
C MET A 91 -19.50 -12.10 2.32
N LEU A 92 -18.41 -11.57 2.90
CA LEU A 92 -17.56 -10.59 2.22
C LEU A 92 -16.79 -11.24 1.07
N ALA A 93 -16.28 -12.45 1.26
CA ALA A 93 -15.57 -13.20 0.22
C ALA A 93 -16.50 -13.54 -0.96
N GLU A 94 -17.70 -14.07 -0.70
CA GLU A 94 -18.70 -14.36 -1.73
C GLU A 94 -19.10 -13.10 -2.51
N THR A 95 -19.29 -11.97 -1.82
CA THR A 95 -19.65 -10.70 -2.46
C THR A 95 -18.53 -10.20 -3.38
N ASN A 96 -17.28 -10.20 -2.91
CA ASN A 96 -16.15 -9.80 -3.74
C ASN A 96 -15.95 -10.77 -4.92
N MET A 97 -16.09 -12.08 -4.71
CA MET A 97 -15.97 -13.05 -5.79
C MET A 97 -17.04 -12.90 -6.86
N SER A 98 -18.29 -12.58 -6.48
CA SER A 98 -19.34 -12.24 -7.46
C SER A 98 -18.92 -11.04 -8.32
N THR A 99 -18.43 -9.98 -7.70
CA THR A 99 -17.91 -8.78 -8.41
C THR A 99 -16.75 -9.14 -9.33
N PHE A 100 -15.79 -9.95 -8.88
CA PHE A 100 -14.66 -10.38 -9.70
C PHE A 100 -15.10 -11.19 -10.91
N GLN A 101 -16.08 -12.08 -10.75
CA GLN A 101 -16.63 -12.89 -11.83
C GLN A 101 -17.37 -12.03 -12.84
N GLU A 102 -18.21 -11.08 -12.40
CA GLU A 102 -18.94 -10.15 -13.26
C GLU A 102 -18.02 -9.28 -14.12
N LEU A 103 -16.90 -8.83 -13.56
CA LEU A 103 -15.89 -8.01 -14.24
C LEU A 103 -14.81 -8.82 -14.96
N GLY A 104 -14.80 -10.16 -14.83
CA GLY A 104 -13.78 -11.03 -15.42
C GLY A 104 -12.39 -10.82 -14.84
N VAL A 105 -12.30 -10.44 -13.56
CA VAL A 105 -11.03 -10.19 -12.86
C VAL A 105 -10.21 -11.47 -12.74
N LYS A 106 -8.94 -11.41 -13.14
CA LYS A 106 -7.97 -12.50 -12.99
C LYS A 106 -6.72 -12.08 -12.23
N ARG A 107 -6.32 -10.82 -12.36
CA ARG A 107 -5.10 -10.28 -11.74
C ARG A 107 -5.44 -9.16 -10.80
N ILE A 108 -4.96 -9.30 -9.57
CA ILE A 108 -5.20 -8.32 -8.49
C ILE A 108 -3.87 -7.85 -7.95
N VAL A 109 -3.75 -6.54 -7.75
CA VAL A 109 -2.66 -5.91 -7.01
C VAL A 109 -3.22 -5.33 -5.72
N ALA A 110 -2.58 -5.59 -4.58
CA ALA A 110 -2.98 -5.04 -3.29
C ALA A 110 -1.77 -4.47 -2.53
N SER A 111 -1.92 -3.28 -1.93
CA SER A 111 -0.88 -2.68 -1.09
C SER A 111 -0.95 -3.17 0.38
N CYS A 112 -2.07 -3.76 0.78
CA CYS A 112 -2.22 -4.33 2.10
C CYS A 112 -1.84 -5.82 2.09
N PRO A 113 -0.78 -6.27 2.83
CA PRO A 113 -0.39 -7.67 2.90
C PRO A 113 -1.48 -8.60 3.44
N HIS A 114 -2.37 -8.10 4.30
CA HIS A 114 -3.53 -8.85 4.77
C HIS A 114 -4.51 -9.11 3.63
N CYS A 115 -4.88 -8.08 2.85
CA CYS A 115 -5.71 -8.25 1.67
C CYS A 115 -5.05 -9.15 0.63
N PHE A 116 -3.76 -8.96 0.37
CA PHE A 116 -2.95 -9.80 -0.52
C PHE A 116 -3.04 -11.29 -0.12
N HIS A 117 -2.79 -11.59 1.16
CA HIS A 117 -2.85 -12.95 1.67
C HIS A 117 -4.26 -13.53 1.58
N THR A 118 -5.27 -12.79 2.04
CA THR A 118 -6.66 -13.25 2.08
C THR A 118 -7.19 -13.52 0.67
N LEU A 119 -7.00 -12.60 -0.26
CA LEU A 119 -7.42 -12.77 -1.66
C LEU A 119 -6.68 -13.91 -2.36
N GLY A 120 -5.36 -14.02 -2.13
CA GLY A 120 -4.52 -14.99 -2.84
C GLY A 120 -4.46 -16.39 -2.23
N LYS A 121 -4.83 -16.54 -0.95
CA LYS A 121 -4.71 -17.83 -0.24
C LYS A 121 -6.00 -18.34 0.37
N GLU A 122 -6.92 -17.46 0.74
CA GLU A 122 -8.11 -17.85 1.47
C GLU A 122 -9.38 -17.76 0.61
N TYR A 123 -9.35 -17.09 -0.54
CA TYR A 123 -10.49 -17.01 -1.47
C TYR A 123 -10.62 -18.23 -2.40
N GLY A 124 -9.65 -19.17 -2.38
CA GLY A 124 -9.75 -20.42 -3.12
C GLY A 124 -11.04 -21.19 -2.82
N ASP A 125 -11.43 -21.29 -1.53
CA ASP A 125 -12.67 -21.97 -1.12
C ASP A 125 -13.96 -21.32 -1.66
N PHE A 126 -13.85 -20.12 -2.27
CA PHE A 126 -14.96 -19.34 -2.83
C PHE A 126 -14.89 -19.22 -4.35
N GLY A 127 -14.06 -20.03 -5.02
CA GLY A 127 -13.88 -20.02 -6.48
C GLY A 127 -12.80 -19.04 -6.95
N GLY A 128 -11.88 -18.66 -6.07
CA GLY A 128 -10.76 -17.78 -6.36
C GLY A 128 -9.45 -18.49 -6.66
N GLU A 129 -9.45 -19.80 -7.00
CA GLU A 129 -8.25 -20.60 -7.25
C GLU A 129 -7.44 -20.08 -8.44
N ASP A 130 -8.10 -19.47 -9.41
CA ASP A 130 -7.49 -18.93 -10.63
C ASP A 130 -7.06 -17.45 -10.50
N LEU A 131 -7.22 -16.82 -9.32
CA LEU A 131 -6.81 -15.45 -9.09
C LEU A 131 -5.29 -15.34 -8.92
N GLU A 132 -4.66 -14.55 -9.78
CA GLU A 132 -3.29 -14.14 -9.61
C GLU A 132 -3.25 -12.86 -8.75
N VAL A 133 -2.82 -12.97 -7.50
CA VAL A 133 -2.77 -11.85 -6.57
C VAL A 133 -1.32 -11.47 -6.31
N PHE A 134 -1.00 -10.20 -6.45
CA PHE A 134 0.33 -9.64 -6.25
C PHE A 134 0.31 -8.61 -5.12
N HIS A 135 1.32 -8.63 -4.28
CA HIS A 135 1.60 -7.47 -3.45
C HIS A 135 2.19 -6.35 -4.33
N HIS A 136 1.83 -5.08 -4.07
CA HIS A 136 2.28 -3.98 -4.93
C HIS A 136 3.81 -3.91 -5.06
N SER A 137 4.57 -4.21 -4.00
CA SER A 137 6.02 -4.23 -4.07
C SER A 137 6.57 -5.34 -4.99
N GLU A 138 5.89 -6.50 -5.09
CA GLU A 138 6.32 -7.58 -5.98
C GLU A 138 6.13 -7.20 -7.45
N ILE A 139 4.94 -6.66 -7.79
CA ILE A 139 4.68 -6.26 -9.18
C ILE A 139 5.56 -5.10 -9.59
N ILE A 140 5.81 -4.11 -8.71
CA ILE A 140 6.70 -2.98 -9.00
C ILE A 140 8.14 -3.48 -9.21
N ALA A 141 8.67 -4.33 -8.31
CA ALA A 141 10.00 -4.92 -8.46
C ALA A 141 10.14 -5.71 -9.77
N LYS A 142 9.12 -6.48 -10.15
CA LYS A 142 9.08 -7.20 -11.43
C LYS A 142 9.12 -6.22 -12.62
N LEU A 143 8.36 -5.13 -12.56
CA LEU A 143 8.35 -4.12 -13.64
C LEU A 143 9.68 -3.38 -13.77
N GLN A 144 10.41 -3.17 -12.66
CA GLN A 144 11.78 -2.66 -12.68
C GLN A 144 12.74 -3.67 -13.36
N GLN A 145 12.65 -4.95 -12.99
CA GLN A 145 13.46 -6.01 -13.61
C GLN A 145 13.20 -6.18 -15.12
N GLU A 146 11.95 -5.94 -15.54
CA GLU A 146 11.56 -5.94 -16.96
C GLU A 146 11.96 -4.63 -17.69
N GLY A 147 12.54 -3.66 -17.01
CA GLY A 147 12.91 -2.36 -17.57
C GLY A 147 11.73 -1.45 -17.91
N LYS A 148 10.54 -1.76 -17.41
CA LYS A 148 9.33 -0.94 -17.59
C LYS A 148 9.22 0.20 -16.60
N LEU A 149 9.88 0.08 -15.45
CA LEU A 149 10.07 1.15 -14.48
C LEU A 149 11.57 1.34 -14.25
N PRO A 150 12.02 2.55 -13.91
CA PRO A 150 13.42 2.77 -13.59
C PRO A 150 13.80 2.05 -12.28
N GLU A 151 15.07 1.69 -12.15
CA GLU A 151 15.63 1.31 -10.87
C GLU A 151 15.65 2.54 -9.92
N ALA A 152 15.46 2.29 -8.64
CA ALA A 152 15.52 3.34 -7.63
C ALA A 152 16.97 3.80 -7.42
N GLU A 153 17.14 5.10 -7.29
CA GLU A 153 18.41 5.73 -6.96
C GLU A 153 18.39 6.24 -5.51
N LYS A 154 19.53 6.23 -4.84
CA LYS A 154 19.65 6.89 -3.52
C LYS A 154 19.58 8.40 -3.70
N ASN A 155 18.53 9.01 -3.14
CA ASN A 155 18.24 10.45 -3.28
C ASN A 155 18.64 11.29 -2.05
N GLY A 156 19.60 10.79 -1.26
CA GLY A 156 20.10 11.48 -0.06
C GLY A 156 19.30 11.21 1.21
N ARG A 157 18.20 10.44 1.15
CA ARG A 157 17.49 9.94 2.33
C ARG A 157 18.24 8.73 2.90
N SER A 158 18.30 8.63 4.23
CA SER A 158 18.71 7.40 4.92
C SER A 158 17.47 6.59 5.29
N ILE A 159 17.38 5.38 4.78
CA ILE A 159 16.15 4.57 4.81
C ILE A 159 16.37 3.30 5.63
N THR A 160 15.48 3.06 6.58
CA THR A 160 15.24 1.73 7.19
C THR A 160 13.91 1.16 6.70
N PHE A 161 13.68 -0.15 6.88
CA PHE A 161 12.45 -0.80 6.43
C PHE A 161 11.72 -1.51 7.57
N HIS A 162 10.42 -1.27 7.68
CA HIS A 162 9.56 -2.08 8.52
C HIS A 162 8.94 -3.21 7.70
N ASP A 163 9.36 -4.45 7.97
CA ASP A 163 8.77 -5.62 7.32
C ASP A 163 7.37 -5.93 7.88
N PRO A 164 6.30 -5.83 7.07
CA PRO A 164 4.97 -6.26 7.49
C PRO A 164 4.96 -7.76 7.74
N CYS A 165 4.40 -8.20 8.87
CA CYS A 165 4.44 -9.61 9.27
C CYS A 165 3.77 -10.56 8.26
N TYR A 166 2.68 -10.13 7.62
CA TYR A 166 2.01 -10.92 6.58
C TYR A 166 2.79 -10.97 5.26
N LEU A 167 3.62 -9.98 4.98
CA LEU A 167 4.48 -9.98 3.80
C LEU A 167 5.76 -10.80 4.04
N GLY A 168 6.56 -10.44 5.04
CA GLY A 168 7.85 -11.06 5.30
C GLY A 168 7.75 -12.44 5.92
N ARG A 169 7.00 -12.57 7.04
CA ARG A 169 6.96 -13.83 7.80
C ARG A 169 6.04 -14.88 7.18
N ILE A 170 4.84 -14.47 6.72
CA ILE A 170 3.83 -15.40 6.19
C ILE A 170 4.01 -15.59 4.68
N GLY A 171 4.26 -14.50 3.95
CA GLY A 171 4.40 -14.49 2.50
C GLY A 171 5.79 -14.83 1.99
N ASP A 172 6.83 -14.80 2.85
CA ASP A 172 8.24 -14.98 2.49
C ASP A 172 8.75 -13.93 1.49
N ILE A 173 8.16 -12.74 1.49
CA ILE A 173 8.47 -11.64 0.59
C ILE A 173 9.25 -10.57 1.37
N VAL A 174 10.58 -10.65 1.33
CA VAL A 174 11.51 -9.75 2.04
C VAL A 174 12.28 -8.87 1.06
N ASP A 175 12.73 -9.42 -0.06
CA ASP A 175 13.64 -8.75 -0.99
C ASP A 175 12.93 -7.76 -1.92
N ALA A 176 11.72 -8.10 -2.37
CA ALA A 176 10.99 -7.28 -3.32
C ALA A 176 10.78 -5.84 -2.85
N PRO A 177 10.26 -5.55 -1.63
CA PRO A 177 10.08 -4.18 -1.18
C PRO A 177 11.41 -3.41 -1.05
N ARG A 178 12.50 -4.10 -0.67
CA ARG A 178 13.85 -3.50 -0.59
C ARG A 178 14.38 -3.15 -1.98
N SER A 179 14.17 -4.00 -2.97
CA SER A 179 14.61 -3.73 -4.34
C SER A 179 13.88 -2.54 -4.95
N VAL A 180 12.59 -2.36 -4.66
CA VAL A 180 11.78 -1.22 -5.15
C VAL A 180 12.42 0.12 -4.78
N ILE A 181 13.03 0.23 -3.60
CA ILE A 181 13.63 1.46 -3.08
C ILE A 181 15.14 1.54 -3.23
N GLY A 182 15.77 0.60 -3.94
CA GLY A 182 17.23 0.56 -4.12
C GLY A 182 18.01 0.10 -2.88
N GLY A 183 17.37 -0.61 -1.95
CA GLY A 183 17.94 -1.10 -0.70
C GLY A 183 17.73 -0.17 0.49
N VAL A 184 18.11 -0.66 1.67
CA VAL A 184 18.05 0.09 2.94
C VAL A 184 19.44 0.49 3.40
N ASP A 185 19.56 1.53 4.23
CA ASP A 185 20.84 1.99 4.79
C ASP A 185 21.15 1.33 6.12
N ALA A 186 20.13 1.03 6.92
CA ALA A 186 20.24 0.26 8.15
C ALA A 186 19.02 -0.62 8.35
N GLU A 187 19.23 -1.82 8.88
CA GLU A 187 18.16 -2.72 9.32
C GLU A 187 17.96 -2.59 10.84
N PRO A 188 16.71 -2.61 11.32
CA PRO A 188 16.47 -2.75 12.76
C PRO A 188 16.91 -4.13 13.24
N GLU A 189 17.08 -4.33 14.54
CA GLU A 189 17.52 -5.61 15.11
C GLU A 189 16.64 -6.77 14.62
N ARG A 190 15.33 -6.59 14.69
CA ARG A 190 14.35 -7.58 14.23
C ARG A 190 13.81 -7.19 12.85
N HIS A 191 14.27 -7.82 11.78
CA HIS A 191 13.91 -7.53 10.40
C HIS A 191 13.61 -8.79 9.58
N GLY A 192 13.15 -8.62 8.36
CA GLY A 192 12.79 -9.71 7.47
C GLY A 192 11.73 -10.63 8.07
N LYS A 193 11.97 -11.93 8.11
CA LYS A 193 11.06 -12.93 8.67
C LYS A 193 10.92 -12.83 10.19
N ASP A 194 11.94 -12.34 10.88
CA ASP A 194 11.98 -12.16 12.32
C ASP A 194 11.50 -10.77 12.77
N SER A 195 11.01 -9.97 11.84
CA SER A 195 10.51 -8.62 12.08
C SER A 195 9.50 -8.57 13.23
N PHE A 196 9.59 -7.53 14.05
CA PHE A 196 8.59 -7.28 15.08
C PHE A 196 7.32 -6.65 14.48
N CYS A 197 6.17 -7.03 15.02
CA CYS A 197 4.87 -6.58 14.52
C CYS A 197 4.66 -5.07 14.73
N CYS A 198 3.90 -4.43 13.83
CA CYS A 198 3.42 -3.05 14.06
C CYS A 198 2.25 -2.95 15.03
N GLY A 199 1.63 -4.07 15.42
CA GLY A 199 0.50 -4.11 16.34
C GLY A 199 -0.89 -4.00 15.69
N ALA A 200 -1.01 -3.82 14.37
CA ALA A 200 -2.33 -3.64 13.71
C ALA A 200 -3.12 -4.92 13.53
N GLY A 201 -2.45 -6.04 13.27
CA GLY A 201 -3.06 -7.30 12.84
C GLY A 201 -4.00 -7.92 13.87
N GLY A 202 -4.87 -8.84 13.40
CA GLY A 202 -5.83 -9.49 14.29
C GLY A 202 -6.92 -8.57 14.84
N ALA A 203 -7.22 -7.48 14.13
CA ALA A 203 -8.11 -6.40 14.57
C ALA A 203 -7.61 -5.61 15.80
N GLN A 204 -6.36 -5.79 16.22
CA GLN A 204 -5.81 -5.16 17.43
C GLN A 204 -5.78 -3.62 17.34
N MET A 205 -5.57 -3.04 16.15
CA MET A 205 -5.59 -1.58 16.00
C MET A 205 -6.90 -0.90 16.43
N TRP A 206 -7.98 -1.66 16.56
CA TRP A 206 -9.28 -1.17 17.05
C TRP A 206 -9.56 -1.50 18.50
N MET A 207 -8.65 -2.23 19.17
CA MET A 207 -8.77 -2.62 20.57
C MET A 207 -7.98 -1.66 21.46
N GLU A 208 -8.38 -1.55 22.72
CA GLU A 208 -7.62 -0.81 23.73
C GLU A 208 -6.52 -1.72 24.29
N GLU A 209 -5.30 -1.20 24.29
CA GLU A 209 -4.13 -1.85 24.91
C GLU A 209 -3.67 -1.07 26.14
N ASP A 210 -3.06 -1.76 27.10
CA ASP A 210 -2.39 -1.11 28.22
C ASP A 210 -1.29 -0.18 27.74
N ALA A 211 -1.24 1.04 28.23
CA ALA A 211 -0.36 2.10 27.74
C ALA A 211 1.15 1.74 27.79
N ASP A 212 1.55 0.84 28.69
CA ASP A 212 2.94 0.38 28.88
C ASP A 212 3.31 -0.87 28.04
N LYS A 213 2.41 -1.37 27.22
CA LYS A 213 2.57 -2.62 26.44
C LYS A 213 2.27 -2.47 24.95
N ARG A 214 2.14 -1.26 24.46
CA ARG A 214 1.78 -1.03 23.08
C ARG A 214 2.84 -1.51 22.12
N VAL A 215 2.45 -2.44 21.26
CA VAL A 215 3.33 -3.10 20.30
C VAL A 215 3.95 -2.11 19.32
N ASN A 216 3.15 -1.11 18.86
CA ASN A 216 3.62 -0.10 17.93
C ASN A 216 4.71 0.82 18.53
N GLU A 217 4.62 1.15 19.82
CA GLU A 217 5.64 1.98 20.52
C GLU A 217 6.96 1.24 20.63
N ILE A 218 6.91 -0.06 20.98
CA ILE A 218 8.11 -0.92 21.03
C ILE A 218 8.77 -1.00 19.65
N ARG A 219 7.96 -1.20 18.61
CA ARG A 219 8.48 -1.28 17.24
C ARG A 219 9.04 0.06 16.76
N ALA A 220 8.36 1.16 17.07
CA ALA A 220 8.83 2.50 16.71
C ALA A 220 10.18 2.84 17.38
N ALA A 221 10.36 2.49 18.65
CA ALA A 221 11.63 2.67 19.34
C ALA A 221 12.77 1.90 18.65
N GLU A 222 12.53 0.64 18.26
CA GLU A 222 13.53 -0.19 17.55
C GLU A 222 13.86 0.40 16.15
N LEU A 223 12.88 0.96 15.47
CA LEU A 223 13.12 1.63 14.17
C LEU A 223 13.93 2.93 14.37
N ALA A 224 13.63 3.70 15.40
CA ALA A 224 14.36 4.93 15.71
C ALA A 224 15.83 4.67 16.08
N GLU A 225 16.15 3.53 16.69
CA GLU A 225 17.53 3.12 17.00
C GLU A 225 18.41 2.93 15.76
N THR A 226 17.82 2.77 14.56
CA THR A 226 18.58 2.68 13.30
C THR A 226 19.27 3.99 12.94
N GLY A 227 18.81 5.11 13.46
CA GLY A 227 19.33 6.45 13.15
C GLY A 227 19.03 6.93 11.75
N CYS A 228 18.15 6.26 11.01
CA CYS A 228 17.68 6.70 9.69
C CYS A 228 16.69 7.86 9.84
N ASP A 229 16.51 8.65 8.77
CA ASP A 229 15.51 9.72 8.72
C ASP A 229 14.13 9.23 8.20
N THR A 230 14.10 8.11 7.50
CA THR A 230 12.89 7.59 6.86
C THR A 230 12.68 6.10 7.17
N VAL A 231 11.45 5.74 7.55
CA VAL A 231 10.98 4.36 7.61
C VAL A 231 10.17 4.05 6.36
N ALA A 232 10.68 3.17 5.51
CA ALA A 232 9.93 2.62 4.41
C ALA A 232 8.99 1.51 4.90
N VAL A 233 7.77 1.46 4.36
CA VAL A 233 6.76 0.44 4.68
C VAL A 233 6.14 -0.11 3.39
N GLY A 234 5.48 -1.26 3.49
CA GLY A 234 4.69 -1.85 2.41
C GLY A 234 3.32 -2.32 2.93
N CYS A 235 2.67 -1.50 3.76
CA CYS A 235 1.36 -1.84 4.33
C CYS A 235 0.70 -0.58 4.89
N PRO A 236 -0.54 -0.26 4.49
CA PRO A 236 -1.24 0.94 4.95
C PRO A 236 -1.49 0.94 6.47
N PHE A 237 -1.75 -0.22 7.07
CA PHE A 237 -1.93 -0.32 8.51
C PHE A 237 -0.60 -0.18 9.27
N CYS A 238 0.48 -0.75 8.74
CA CYS A 238 1.81 -0.55 9.34
C CYS A 238 2.22 0.93 9.27
N SER A 239 1.89 1.62 8.17
CA SER A 239 2.17 3.06 8.03
C SER A 239 1.55 3.86 9.19
N VAL A 240 0.25 3.63 9.49
CA VAL A 240 -0.45 4.30 10.58
C VAL A 240 0.18 3.94 11.94
N MET A 241 0.34 2.65 12.22
CA MET A 241 0.83 2.19 13.53
C MET A 241 2.26 2.60 13.82
N VAL A 242 3.14 2.56 12.81
CA VAL A 242 4.54 3.00 12.96
C VAL A 242 4.59 4.51 13.16
N LYS A 243 3.81 5.28 12.40
CA LYS A 243 3.76 6.75 12.57
C LYS A 243 3.27 7.14 13.97
N ASP A 244 2.16 6.54 14.42
CA ASP A 244 1.63 6.80 15.76
C ASP A 244 2.66 6.43 16.85
N GLY A 245 3.37 5.31 16.68
CA GLY A 245 4.42 4.89 17.61
C GLY A 245 5.62 5.85 17.63
N LEU A 246 6.07 6.31 16.44
CA LEU A 246 7.17 7.28 16.32
C LEU A 246 6.82 8.62 16.99
N ASP A 247 5.57 9.09 16.85
CA ASP A 247 5.11 10.31 17.50
C ASP A 247 5.14 10.17 19.05
N VAL A 248 4.80 9.00 19.58
CA VAL A 248 4.84 8.73 21.03
C VAL A 248 6.28 8.67 21.55
N VAL A 249 7.19 8.01 20.82
CA VAL A 249 8.61 7.92 21.25
C VAL A 249 9.40 9.19 20.94
N GLY A 250 8.78 10.19 20.33
CA GLY A 250 9.39 11.50 20.05
C GLY A 250 10.42 11.47 18.92
N SER A 251 10.21 10.63 17.90
CA SER A 251 11.07 10.53 16.72
C SER A 251 10.45 11.29 15.53
N ASP A 252 11.26 12.09 14.86
CA ASP A 252 10.87 12.88 13.68
C ASP A 252 11.00 12.09 12.35
N MET A 253 11.23 10.77 12.41
CA MET A 253 11.33 9.94 11.21
C MET A 253 10.07 10.03 10.35
N GLU A 254 10.27 10.17 9.04
CA GLU A 254 9.18 10.12 8.07
C GLU A 254 8.78 8.68 7.79
N VAL A 255 7.49 8.42 7.59
CA VAL A 255 6.98 7.09 7.21
C VAL A 255 6.42 7.15 5.81
N LEU A 256 7.05 6.47 4.86
CA LEU A 256 6.67 6.45 3.45
C LEU A 256 6.51 5.01 2.95
N ASP A 257 5.54 4.81 2.06
CA ASP A 257 5.42 3.52 1.38
C ASP A 257 6.46 3.39 0.26
N VAL A 258 6.86 2.16 -0.04
CA VAL A 258 7.84 1.89 -1.11
C VAL A 258 7.39 2.43 -2.47
N ALA A 259 6.08 2.44 -2.74
CA ALA A 259 5.53 3.00 -3.96
C ALA A 259 5.66 4.53 -4.02
N GLU A 260 5.52 5.22 -2.89
CA GLU A 260 5.72 6.67 -2.82
C GLU A 260 7.18 7.04 -3.05
N LEU A 261 8.09 6.33 -2.37
CA LEU A 261 9.54 6.57 -2.51
C LEU A 261 10.01 6.44 -3.96
N LEU A 262 9.52 5.44 -4.69
CA LEU A 262 9.87 5.28 -6.11
C LEU A 262 9.17 6.33 -6.98
N TRP A 263 7.88 6.61 -6.72
CA TRP A 263 7.13 7.59 -7.52
C TRP A 263 7.70 9.00 -7.40
N GLU A 264 8.06 9.44 -6.20
CA GLU A 264 8.74 10.72 -5.96
C GLU A 264 10.02 10.86 -6.79
N GLN A 265 10.82 9.79 -6.90
CA GLN A 265 12.04 9.78 -7.70
C GLN A 265 11.77 9.93 -9.20
N ILE A 266 10.73 9.25 -9.71
CA ILE A 266 10.33 9.36 -11.12
C ILE A 266 9.90 10.78 -11.44
N VAL A 267 9.03 11.36 -10.61
CA VAL A 267 8.54 12.73 -10.79
C VAL A 267 9.68 13.75 -10.73
N ALA A 268 10.58 13.63 -9.75
CA ALA A 268 11.75 14.51 -9.63
C ALA A 268 12.65 14.47 -10.86
N ARG A 269 12.91 13.26 -11.39
CA ARG A 269 13.72 13.07 -12.61
C ARG A 269 13.07 13.72 -13.84
N ASP A 270 11.77 13.57 -13.99
CA ASP A 270 11.02 14.14 -15.11
C ASP A 270 11.02 15.68 -15.05
N LEU A 271 10.88 16.26 -13.86
CA LEU A 271 11.00 17.71 -13.66
C LEU A 271 12.39 18.23 -14.05
N GLU A 272 13.47 17.54 -13.68
CA GLU A 272 14.83 17.90 -14.06
C GLU A 272 15.07 17.83 -15.57
N ILE A 273 14.56 16.78 -16.23
CA ILE A 273 14.66 16.62 -17.70
C ILE A 273 13.91 17.77 -18.39
N HIS A 274 12.74 18.10 -17.88
CA HIS A 274 11.92 19.17 -18.43
C HIS A 274 12.62 20.56 -18.30
N ASP A 275 13.20 20.86 -17.14
CA ASP A 275 13.92 22.12 -16.91
C ASP A 275 15.19 22.23 -17.81
N ARG A 276 15.93 21.15 -17.96
CA ARG A 276 17.07 21.07 -18.91
C ARG A 276 16.62 21.27 -20.36
N SER A 277 15.44 20.78 -20.74
CA SER A 277 14.89 20.92 -22.10
C SER A 277 14.41 22.35 -22.37
N LYS A 278 13.80 23.02 -21.39
CA LYS A 278 13.43 24.46 -21.46
C LYS A 278 14.66 25.32 -21.66
N ASN A 279 15.72 25.06 -20.92
CA ASN A 279 16.97 25.79 -21.02
C ASN A 279 17.67 25.61 -22.40
N ARG A 280 17.40 24.50 -23.13
CA ARG A 280 17.94 24.25 -24.46
C ARG A 280 17.11 24.78 -25.62
N THR A 281 15.79 24.86 -25.49
CA THR A 281 14.89 25.15 -26.63
C THR A 281 14.07 26.41 -26.53
N GLY A 282 13.98 27.04 -25.36
CA GLY A 282 13.19 28.27 -25.14
C GLY A 282 11.68 28.12 -25.36
N LYS A 283 11.18 26.88 -25.60
CA LYS A 283 9.75 26.59 -25.82
C LYS A 283 9.19 25.76 -24.67
N ALA A 284 8.27 26.35 -23.90
CA ALA A 284 7.49 25.62 -22.90
C ALA A 284 6.54 24.62 -23.56
N ARG A 285 6.62 23.34 -23.22
CA ARG A 285 5.48 22.42 -23.38
C ARG A 285 4.54 22.65 -22.20
N ILE A 286 3.26 22.76 -22.49
CA ILE A 286 2.21 22.97 -21.47
C ILE A 286 2.12 21.68 -20.65
N TRP A 287 2.60 21.73 -19.42
CA TRP A 287 2.36 20.70 -18.41
C TRP A 287 1.09 21.07 -17.65
N ASP A 288 0.20 20.11 -17.50
CA ASP A 288 -1.00 20.23 -16.71
C ASP A 288 -0.61 20.43 -15.23
N SER A 289 -1.19 21.45 -14.59
CA SER A 289 -0.89 21.82 -13.20
C SER A 289 -1.31 20.76 -12.17
N SER A 290 -1.88 19.63 -12.62
CA SER A 290 -2.32 18.54 -11.76
C SER A 290 -1.19 17.73 -11.10
N ILE A 291 0.08 17.92 -11.51
CA ILE A 291 1.22 17.15 -10.97
C ILE A 291 1.80 17.80 -9.70
N SER A 292 1.67 19.13 -9.56
CA SER A 292 2.17 19.83 -8.37
C SER A 292 1.38 19.53 -7.08
N ASP A 293 0.17 18.98 -7.19
CA ASP A 293 -0.66 18.60 -6.05
C ASP A 293 -0.45 17.14 -5.62
N LEU A 294 0.52 16.46 -6.25
CA LEU A 294 0.83 15.03 -6.02
C LEU A 294 2.09 14.81 -5.15
N ILE A 295 2.74 15.90 -4.69
CA ILE A 295 3.93 15.86 -3.82
C ILE A 295 3.54 16.25 -2.39
#